data_e4590ae80ba12ef3303d744cdc7d8a0c
#
_entry.id   e4590ae80ba12ef3303d744cdc7d8a0c
#
_cell.length_a   1.000
_cell.length_b   1.000
_cell.length_c   1.000
_cell.angle_alpha   90.00
_cell.angle_beta   90.00
_cell.angle_gamma   90.00
#
_symmetry.space_group_name_H-M   'P 1'
#
loop_
_entity.id
_entity.type
_entity.pdbx_description
1 polymer ?
#
loop_
_entity_poly.entity_id
_entity_poly.type
_entity_poly.pdbx_seq_one_letter_code
_entity_poly.pdbx_strand_id
1 'polypeptide(L)'
;GFMGQSNIWYADSANEKVANFRLSVIHYIDNYVKPERRKTKPNIDVDAKVAVEKAAVSAVTSYYKGLGYKIHSVESENKGWDSEAYKGKAILRIEVKGLAGSQISVRLSKNEYSKMKETDNGCYRLCVVTEALKSPEIWTFANDNGIWVCEEDNDIELSFDEQIAAIA
;
A
#
# COMPACT_ATOMS: atom_id res chain seq x y z
N GLY A 1 20.75 21.49 -18.96
CA GLY A 1 19.53 20.90 -18.57
C GLY A 1 19.62 19.41 -18.33
N PHE A 2 19.61 19.04 -17.05
CA PHE A 2 19.56 17.62 -16.66
C PHE A 2 18.12 17.10 -16.62
N MET A 3 17.17 17.90 -17.03
CA MET A 3 15.76 17.51 -17.03
C MET A 3 15.44 16.67 -18.25
N GLY A 4 14.96 15.50 -18.06
CA GLY A 4 14.57 14.56 -19.12
C GLY A 4 15.49 13.36 -19.30
N GLN A 5 16.50 13.21 -18.48
CA GLN A 5 17.49 12.14 -18.59
C GLN A 5 17.30 11.01 -17.56
N SER A 6 16.16 10.96 -16.89
CA SER A 6 15.87 9.94 -15.89
C SER A 6 15.94 8.51 -16.43
N ASN A 7 15.59 8.31 -17.70
CA ASN A 7 15.64 6.99 -18.34
C ASN A 7 17.07 6.43 -18.50
N ILE A 8 18.09 7.31 -18.50
CA ILE A 8 19.49 6.90 -18.55
C ILE A 8 19.92 6.22 -17.24
N TRP A 9 19.28 6.57 -16.12
CA TRP A 9 19.59 6.07 -14.80
C TRP A 9 19.25 4.59 -14.61
N TYR A 10 18.36 4.06 -15.43
CA TYR A 10 17.88 2.67 -15.32
C TYR A 10 18.50 1.75 -16.36
N ALA A 11 19.21 2.31 -17.33
CA ALA A 11 19.64 1.55 -18.50
C ALA A 11 20.77 0.57 -18.21
N ASP A 12 21.58 0.79 -17.18
CA ASP A 12 22.69 -0.12 -16.87
C ASP A 12 23.18 0.08 -15.44
N SER A 13 22.45 -0.50 -14.49
CA SER A 13 22.81 -0.48 -13.06
C SER A 13 24.09 -1.27 -12.74
N ALA A 14 24.56 -2.10 -13.65
CA ALA A 14 25.78 -2.89 -13.51
C ALA A 14 27.04 -2.11 -13.95
N ASN A 15 26.88 -0.97 -14.64
CA ASN A 15 28.00 -0.16 -15.07
C ASN A 15 28.46 0.79 -13.94
N GLU A 16 29.66 0.55 -13.42
CA GLU A 16 30.26 1.31 -12.33
C GLU A 16 30.33 2.83 -12.65
N LYS A 17 30.58 3.23 -13.87
CA LYS A 17 30.62 4.64 -14.29
C LYS A 17 29.25 5.30 -14.18
N VAL A 18 28.19 4.58 -14.54
CA VAL A 18 26.81 5.05 -14.42
C VAL A 18 26.40 5.15 -12.97
N ALA A 19 26.76 4.16 -12.15
CA ALA A 19 26.52 4.17 -10.72
C ALA A 19 27.21 5.35 -10.03
N ASN A 20 28.48 5.59 -10.32
CA ASN A 20 29.25 6.70 -9.77
C ASN A 20 28.72 8.06 -10.20
N PHE A 21 28.31 8.21 -11.48
CA PHE A 21 27.68 9.42 -11.95
C PHE A 21 26.33 9.68 -11.26
N ARG A 22 25.51 8.65 -11.08
CA ARG A 22 24.25 8.71 -10.34
C ARG A 22 24.49 9.20 -8.89
N LEU A 23 25.46 8.64 -8.18
CA LEU A 23 25.80 9.04 -6.82
C LEU A 23 26.27 10.50 -6.79
N SER A 24 27.08 10.94 -7.74
CA SER A 24 27.54 12.32 -7.86
C SER A 24 26.40 13.29 -8.08
N VAL A 25 25.43 12.95 -8.91
CA VAL A 25 24.23 13.79 -9.16
C VAL A 25 23.33 13.83 -7.93
N ILE A 26 23.10 12.70 -7.26
CA ILE A 26 22.33 12.68 -6.03
C ILE A 26 23.01 13.55 -4.97
N HIS A 27 24.32 13.42 -4.80
CA HIS A 27 25.10 14.24 -3.86
C HIS A 27 25.01 15.74 -4.21
N TYR A 28 25.11 16.10 -5.50
CA TYR A 28 24.95 17.48 -5.94
C TYR A 28 23.54 18.02 -5.64
N ILE A 29 22.51 17.27 -5.99
CA ILE A 29 21.13 17.65 -5.70
C ILE A 29 20.93 17.82 -4.19
N ASP A 30 21.47 16.90 -3.42
CA ASP A 30 21.31 16.91 -1.97
C ASP A 30 22.01 18.06 -1.28
N ASN A 31 23.16 18.50 -1.77
CA ASN A 31 23.96 19.51 -1.10
C ASN A 31 23.82 20.91 -1.70
N TYR A 32 23.51 21.05 -2.99
CA TYR A 32 23.57 22.32 -3.69
C TYR A 32 22.24 22.81 -4.27
N VAL A 33 21.27 21.93 -4.49
CA VAL A 33 19.95 22.31 -5.07
C VAL A 33 18.90 22.55 -3.99
N LYS A 34 19.23 22.40 -2.77
CA LYS A 34 18.32 22.06 -1.75
C LYS A 34 17.85 22.98 -0.72
N PRO A 35 18.12 24.07 -0.39
CA PRO A 35 17.46 24.57 0.85
C PRO A 35 15.95 24.76 0.75
N GLU A 36 15.41 25.07 -0.42
CA GLU A 36 14.02 25.53 -0.50
C GLU A 36 12.96 24.45 -0.70
N ARG A 37 13.30 23.29 -1.25
CA ARG A 37 12.32 22.20 -1.48
C ARG A 37 12.02 21.32 -0.27
N ARG A 38 12.85 21.37 0.77
CA ARG A 38 12.59 20.63 2.01
C ARG A 38 11.54 21.26 2.92
N LYS A 39 11.10 22.48 2.65
CA LYS A 39 10.13 23.19 3.50
C LYS A 39 8.68 22.88 3.25
N THR A 40 8.37 22.12 2.21
CA THR A 40 7.02 21.62 2.02
C THR A 40 7.02 20.10 2.01
N LYS A 41 7.25 19.46 3.17
CA LYS A 41 6.47 18.26 3.44
C LYS A 41 5.03 18.74 3.31
N PRO A 42 4.20 18.13 2.44
CA PRO A 42 2.79 18.42 2.51
C PRO A 42 2.43 18.23 3.98
N ASN A 43 1.82 19.24 4.58
CA ASN A 43 1.20 19.10 5.89
C ASN A 43 0.09 18.08 5.66
N ILE A 44 0.45 16.81 5.83
CA ILE A 44 -0.54 15.73 5.74
C ILE A 44 -1.42 16.05 6.91
N ASP A 45 -2.61 16.52 6.61
CA ASP A 45 -3.63 16.71 7.60
C ASP A 45 -3.87 15.35 8.27
N VAL A 46 -3.30 15.19 9.45
CA VAL A 46 -3.35 13.93 10.20
C VAL A 46 -4.80 13.57 10.48
N ASP A 47 -5.65 14.57 10.73
CA ASP A 47 -7.06 14.37 11.00
C ASP A 47 -7.78 13.86 9.74
N ALA A 48 -7.45 14.39 8.57
CA ALA A 48 -7.99 13.90 7.29
C ALA A 48 -7.56 12.46 7.01
N LYS A 49 -6.30 12.13 7.30
CA LYS A 49 -5.81 10.76 7.14
C LYS A 49 -6.55 9.77 8.05
N VAL A 50 -6.69 10.12 9.34
CA VAL A 50 -7.43 9.31 10.31
C VAL A 50 -8.90 9.16 9.91
N ALA A 51 -9.51 10.22 9.35
CA ALA A 51 -10.89 10.15 8.86
C ALA A 51 -11.03 9.18 7.69
N VAL A 52 -10.09 9.19 6.73
CA VAL A 52 -10.04 8.26 5.59
C VAL A 52 -9.90 6.81 6.07
N GLU A 53 -8.98 6.54 6.99
CA GLU A 53 -8.76 5.21 7.56
C GLU A 53 -10.02 4.69 8.26
N LYS A 54 -10.63 5.48 9.13
CA LYS A 54 -11.88 5.12 9.82
C LYS A 54 -13.04 4.86 8.86
N ALA A 55 -13.19 5.69 7.83
CA ALA A 55 -14.23 5.51 6.83
C ALA A 55 -14.03 4.19 6.06
N ALA A 56 -12.79 3.89 5.67
CA ALA A 56 -12.46 2.65 4.97
C ALA A 56 -12.74 1.41 5.82
N VAL A 57 -12.30 1.39 7.09
CA VAL A 57 -12.58 0.29 8.04
C VAL A 57 -14.08 0.11 8.24
N SER A 58 -14.84 1.21 8.35
CA SER A 58 -16.30 1.16 8.49
C SER A 58 -16.97 0.56 7.25
N ALA A 59 -16.55 0.97 6.05
CA ALA A 59 -17.07 0.46 4.78
C ALA A 59 -16.82 -1.05 4.63
N VAL A 60 -15.58 -1.50 4.85
CA VAL A 60 -15.21 -2.93 4.78
C VAL A 60 -15.94 -3.75 5.83
N THR A 61 -16.04 -3.23 7.06
CA THR A 61 -16.79 -3.89 8.13
C THR A 61 -18.26 -4.09 7.75
N SER A 62 -18.89 -3.06 7.19
CA SER A 62 -20.29 -3.12 6.74
C SER A 62 -20.47 -4.09 5.57
N TYR A 63 -19.55 -4.11 4.63
CA TYR A 63 -19.53 -5.03 3.50
C TYR A 63 -19.51 -6.49 3.96
N TYR A 64 -18.55 -6.88 4.79
CA TYR A 64 -18.46 -8.27 5.28
C TYR A 64 -19.61 -8.66 6.20
N LYS A 65 -20.13 -7.73 7.01
CA LYS A 65 -21.37 -7.97 7.79
C LYS A 65 -22.56 -8.24 6.87
N GLY A 66 -22.68 -7.48 5.76
CA GLY A 66 -23.71 -7.72 4.75
C GLY A 66 -23.60 -9.11 4.10
N LEU A 67 -22.38 -9.63 3.96
CA LEU A 67 -22.12 -11.00 3.49
C LEU A 67 -22.34 -12.07 4.57
N GLY A 68 -22.75 -11.70 5.79
CA GLY A 68 -23.04 -12.61 6.90
C GLY A 68 -21.83 -13.02 7.74
N TYR A 69 -20.71 -12.29 7.67
CA TYR A 69 -19.57 -12.50 8.53
C TYR A 69 -19.74 -11.77 9.88
N LYS A 70 -19.19 -12.37 10.93
CA LYS A 70 -18.94 -11.70 12.22
C LYS A 70 -17.53 -11.11 12.16
N ILE A 71 -17.40 -9.81 12.43
CA ILE A 71 -16.13 -9.09 12.34
C ILE A 71 -15.59 -8.78 13.73
N HIS A 72 -14.31 -9.09 13.94
CA HIS A 72 -13.53 -8.73 15.12
C HIS A 72 -12.35 -7.87 14.69
N SER A 73 -12.22 -6.68 15.28
CA SER A 73 -11.02 -5.86 15.09
C SER A 73 -9.88 -6.43 15.92
N VAL A 74 -8.71 -6.56 15.30
CA VAL A 74 -7.45 -7.01 15.92
C VAL A 74 -6.32 -6.00 15.71
N GLU A 75 -6.67 -4.79 15.27
CA GLU A 75 -5.74 -3.70 14.98
C GLU A 75 -4.75 -3.44 16.14
N SER A 76 -5.23 -3.45 17.38
CA SER A 76 -4.40 -3.25 18.57
C SER A 76 -3.44 -4.41 18.88
N GLU A 77 -3.61 -5.56 18.23
CA GLU A 77 -2.81 -6.77 18.48
C GLU A 77 -1.58 -6.87 17.58
N ASN A 78 -1.42 -5.95 16.60
CA ASN A 78 -0.31 -5.89 15.65
C ASN A 78 -0.02 -7.22 14.93
N LYS A 79 -1.09 -7.91 14.54
CA LYS A 79 -1.02 -9.22 13.86
C LYS A 79 -0.58 -9.14 12.41
N GLY A 80 -0.58 -7.93 11.82
CA GLY A 80 -0.31 -7.70 10.40
C GLY A 80 -1.56 -7.75 9.53
N TRP A 81 -2.73 -7.59 10.17
CA TRP A 81 -4.03 -7.32 9.58
C TRP A 81 -4.93 -6.62 10.60
N ASP A 82 -5.95 -5.91 10.13
CA ASP A 82 -6.81 -5.05 10.97
C ASP A 82 -7.99 -5.79 11.58
N SER A 83 -8.52 -6.78 10.87
CA SER A 83 -9.74 -7.48 11.29
C SER A 83 -9.74 -8.96 10.91
N GLU A 84 -10.49 -9.73 11.69
CA GLU A 84 -10.81 -11.13 11.42
C GLU A 84 -12.31 -11.27 11.17
N ALA A 85 -12.67 -11.91 10.05
CA ALA A 85 -14.06 -12.14 9.65
C ALA A 85 -14.39 -13.63 9.72
N TYR A 86 -15.43 -13.98 10.45
CA TYR A 86 -15.83 -15.37 10.74
C TYR A 86 -17.20 -15.67 10.14
N LYS A 87 -17.29 -16.77 9.35
CA LYS A 87 -18.56 -17.29 8.82
C LYS A 87 -18.54 -18.82 8.80
N GLY A 88 -19.27 -19.45 9.70
CA GLY A 88 -19.18 -20.90 9.90
C GLY A 88 -17.78 -21.33 10.33
N LYS A 89 -17.10 -22.12 9.50
CA LYS A 89 -15.71 -22.55 9.71
C LYS A 89 -14.70 -21.65 8.99
N ALA A 90 -15.16 -20.74 8.14
CA ALA A 90 -14.29 -19.85 7.38
C ALA A 90 -13.83 -18.69 8.25
N ILE A 91 -12.54 -18.37 8.14
CA ILE A 91 -11.90 -17.21 8.78
C ILE A 91 -11.15 -16.47 7.70
N LEU A 92 -11.43 -15.17 7.55
CA LEU A 92 -10.65 -14.27 6.71
C LEU A 92 -9.87 -13.29 7.59
N ARG A 93 -8.66 -12.98 7.18
CA ARG A 93 -7.78 -11.96 7.75
C ARG A 93 -7.76 -10.78 6.81
N ILE A 94 -8.21 -9.64 7.29
CA ILE A 94 -8.51 -8.48 6.46
C ILE A 94 -7.60 -7.33 6.86
N GLU A 95 -6.78 -6.89 5.91
CA GLU A 95 -6.03 -5.64 5.97
C GLU A 95 -6.80 -4.59 5.18
N VAL A 96 -6.95 -3.39 5.72
CA VAL A 96 -7.73 -2.31 5.11
C VAL A 96 -6.82 -1.11 4.79
N LYS A 97 -6.89 -0.64 3.56
CA LYS A 97 -6.20 0.59 3.14
C LYS A 97 -7.21 1.59 2.58
N GLY A 98 -7.33 2.74 3.23
CA GLY A 98 -8.19 3.83 2.78
C GLY A 98 -7.46 4.82 1.89
N LEU A 99 -8.12 5.26 0.82
CA LEU A 99 -7.65 6.26 -0.12
C LEU A 99 -8.68 7.38 -0.25
N ALA A 100 -8.20 8.63 -0.26
CA ALA A 100 -9.06 9.80 -0.47
C ALA A 100 -9.44 9.98 -1.96
N GLY A 101 -8.65 9.42 -2.87
CA GLY A 101 -8.86 9.46 -4.32
C GLY A 101 -9.22 8.10 -4.91
N SER A 102 -9.34 8.06 -6.24
CA SER A 102 -9.77 6.87 -7.00
C SER A 102 -8.61 5.96 -7.44
N GLN A 103 -7.36 6.43 -7.39
CA GLN A 103 -6.22 5.65 -7.84
C GLN A 103 -5.80 4.63 -6.78
N ILE A 104 -5.78 3.35 -7.14
CA ILE A 104 -5.33 2.26 -6.27
C ILE A 104 -3.80 2.28 -6.20
N SER A 105 -3.28 2.83 -5.09
CA SER A 105 -1.85 2.82 -4.77
C SER A 105 -1.70 2.88 -3.25
N VAL A 106 -1.24 1.80 -2.66
CA VAL A 106 -1.17 1.65 -1.19
C VAL A 106 0.24 1.27 -0.75
N ARG A 107 0.54 1.53 0.51
CA ARG A 107 1.79 1.11 1.15
C ARG A 107 1.47 0.10 2.23
N LEU A 108 2.24 -0.97 2.26
CA LEU A 108 2.20 -1.96 3.32
C LEU A 108 3.43 -1.77 4.23
N SER A 109 3.25 -1.94 5.53
CA SER A 109 4.35 -2.10 6.45
C SER A 109 5.05 -3.45 6.21
N LYS A 110 6.27 -3.61 6.75
CA LYS A 110 6.99 -4.90 6.65
C LYS A 110 6.20 -6.05 7.29
N ASN A 111 5.52 -5.77 8.40
CA ASN A 111 4.72 -6.78 9.10
C ASN A 111 3.50 -7.19 8.26
N GLU A 112 2.73 -6.23 7.75
CA GLU A 112 1.56 -6.49 6.89
C GLU A 112 1.98 -7.30 5.65
N TYR A 113 3.03 -6.87 4.95
CA TYR A 113 3.53 -7.54 3.76
C TYR A 113 4.04 -8.97 4.05
N SER A 114 4.79 -9.17 5.16
CA SER A 114 5.24 -10.48 5.60
C SER A 114 4.05 -11.40 5.87
N LYS A 115 3.07 -10.91 6.64
CA LYS A 115 1.87 -11.68 6.99
C LYS A 115 0.98 -11.97 5.80
N MET A 116 0.87 -11.05 4.87
CA MET A 116 0.19 -11.23 3.60
C MET A 116 0.83 -12.37 2.78
N LYS A 117 2.17 -12.46 2.75
CA LYS A 117 2.90 -13.54 2.07
C LYS A 117 2.84 -14.88 2.84
N GLU A 118 2.96 -14.85 4.17
CA GLU A 118 2.96 -16.04 5.02
C GLU A 118 1.58 -16.67 5.17
N THR A 119 0.54 -15.86 5.14
CA THR A 119 -0.85 -16.30 5.28
C THR A 119 -1.33 -16.82 3.95
N ASP A 120 -0.89 -18.00 3.62
CA ASP A 120 -1.33 -18.71 2.44
C ASP A 120 -2.76 -19.28 2.62
N ASN A 121 -3.29 -19.88 1.57
CA ASN A 121 -4.57 -20.60 1.52
C ASN A 121 -5.83 -19.73 1.36
N GLY A 122 -5.72 -18.57 0.73
CA GLY A 122 -6.89 -17.77 0.38
C GLY A 122 -7.62 -17.15 1.58
N CYS A 123 -7.00 -17.14 2.76
CA CYS A 123 -7.59 -16.58 3.98
C CYS A 123 -7.28 -15.08 4.18
N TYR A 124 -6.29 -14.54 3.50
CA TYR A 124 -5.94 -13.12 3.61
C TYR A 124 -6.65 -12.29 2.53
N ARG A 125 -7.12 -11.13 2.91
CA ARG A 125 -7.71 -10.13 2.02
C ARG A 125 -7.06 -8.78 2.25
N LEU A 126 -6.56 -8.17 1.18
CA LEU A 126 -6.20 -6.76 1.18
C LEU A 126 -7.38 -5.98 0.59
N CYS A 127 -8.09 -5.24 1.41
CA CYS A 127 -9.21 -4.40 1.01
C CYS A 127 -8.72 -2.96 0.82
N VAL A 128 -8.74 -2.47 -0.40
CA VAL A 128 -8.45 -1.07 -0.72
C VAL A 128 -9.77 -0.34 -0.93
N VAL A 129 -9.98 0.74 -0.18
CA VAL A 129 -11.19 1.56 -0.30
C VAL A 129 -10.82 2.89 -0.94
N THR A 130 -11.24 3.09 -2.17
CA THR A 130 -11.07 4.35 -2.91
C THR A 130 -12.20 5.32 -2.56
N GLU A 131 -11.97 6.63 -2.74
CA GLU A 131 -12.96 7.70 -2.47
C GLU A 131 -13.62 7.59 -1.07
N ALA A 132 -12.87 7.12 -0.07
CA ALA A 132 -13.37 6.64 1.22
C ALA A 132 -14.28 7.63 1.98
N LEU A 133 -14.10 8.94 1.78
CA LEU A 133 -14.91 9.99 2.44
C LEU A 133 -16.12 10.47 1.63
N LYS A 134 -16.22 10.06 0.36
CA LYS A 134 -17.28 10.57 -0.53
C LYS A 134 -18.21 9.47 -0.99
N SER A 135 -17.66 8.56 -1.80
CA SER A 135 -18.37 7.44 -2.39
C SER A 135 -17.44 6.21 -2.32
N PRO A 136 -17.35 5.55 -1.17
CA PRO A 136 -16.40 4.48 -0.95
C PRO A 136 -16.66 3.30 -1.89
N GLU A 137 -15.64 2.96 -2.68
CA GLU A 137 -15.59 1.76 -3.51
C GLU A 137 -14.57 0.81 -2.90
N ILE A 138 -14.97 -0.46 -2.73
CA ILE A 138 -14.14 -1.49 -2.10
C ILE A 138 -13.57 -2.38 -3.19
N TRP A 139 -12.25 -2.55 -3.17
CA TRP A 139 -11.48 -3.43 -4.04
C TRP A 139 -10.82 -4.49 -3.18
N THR A 140 -11.23 -5.73 -3.32
CA THR A 140 -10.77 -6.84 -2.49
C THR A 140 -9.76 -7.69 -3.25
N PHE A 141 -8.53 -7.74 -2.77
CA PHE A 141 -7.47 -8.54 -3.37
C PHE A 141 -7.22 -9.82 -2.58
N ALA A 142 -7.20 -10.94 -3.28
CA ALA A 142 -6.90 -12.26 -2.76
C ALA A 142 -5.72 -12.89 -3.50
N ASN A 143 -5.00 -13.78 -2.82
CA ASN A 143 -3.93 -14.55 -3.47
C ASN A 143 -4.53 -15.69 -4.28
N ASP A 144 -4.21 -15.73 -5.56
CA ASP A 144 -4.45 -16.86 -6.44
C ASP A 144 -3.10 -17.34 -7.02
N ASN A 145 -2.58 -18.45 -6.49
CA ASN A 145 -1.33 -19.07 -6.95
C ASN A 145 -0.11 -18.14 -6.98
N GLY A 146 -0.01 -17.22 -6.02
CA GLY A 146 1.09 -16.25 -5.89
C GLY A 146 0.83 -14.90 -6.57
N ILE A 147 -0.27 -14.76 -7.30
CA ILE A 147 -0.73 -13.51 -7.90
C ILE A 147 -1.87 -12.94 -7.03
N TRP A 148 -1.83 -11.66 -6.77
CA TRP A 148 -2.89 -10.98 -6.02
C TRP A 148 -3.88 -10.36 -7.00
N VAL A 149 -5.05 -10.97 -7.09
CA VAL A 149 -6.11 -10.64 -8.05
C VAL A 149 -7.27 -9.98 -7.32
N CYS A 150 -7.90 -9.00 -7.95
CA CYS A 150 -9.10 -8.37 -7.45
C CYS A 150 -10.31 -9.31 -7.59
N GLU A 151 -11.08 -9.51 -6.51
CA GLU A 151 -12.27 -10.37 -6.52
C GLU A 151 -13.46 -9.74 -7.28
N GLU A 152 -13.49 -8.41 -7.37
CA GLU A 152 -14.52 -7.65 -8.09
C GLU A 152 -14.24 -7.56 -9.60
N ASP A 153 -12.95 -7.64 -10.00
CA ASP A 153 -12.50 -7.57 -11.39
C ASP A 153 -11.19 -8.36 -11.56
N ASN A 154 -11.27 -9.55 -12.09
CA ASN A 154 -10.14 -10.46 -12.24
C ASN A 154 -9.06 -9.98 -13.22
N ASP A 155 -9.32 -8.95 -13.99
CA ASP A 155 -8.32 -8.34 -14.89
C ASP A 155 -7.39 -7.36 -14.12
N ILE A 156 -7.71 -7.06 -12.85
CA ILE A 156 -6.91 -6.19 -11.99
C ILE A 156 -6.02 -7.02 -11.06
N GLU A 157 -4.72 -6.89 -11.23
CA GLU A 157 -3.71 -7.54 -10.40
C GLU A 157 -2.88 -6.52 -9.63
N LEU A 158 -2.44 -6.89 -8.41
CA LEU A 158 -1.48 -6.08 -7.67
C LEU A 158 -0.05 -6.40 -8.09
N SER A 159 0.69 -5.36 -8.46
CA SER A 159 2.14 -5.41 -8.58
C SER A 159 2.79 -4.84 -7.31
N PHE A 160 3.82 -5.51 -6.81
CA PHE A 160 4.56 -5.07 -5.63
C PHE A 160 5.90 -4.48 -6.01
N ASP A 161 6.13 -3.22 -5.62
CA ASP A 161 7.44 -2.58 -5.68
C ASP A 161 8.08 -2.66 -4.29
N GLU A 162 9.05 -3.55 -4.12
CA GLU A 162 9.80 -3.69 -2.88
C GLU A 162 10.80 -2.53 -2.76
N GLN A 163 10.37 -1.43 -2.14
CA GLN A 163 11.29 -0.35 -1.78
C GLN A 163 12.21 -0.82 -0.66
N ILE A 164 13.45 -1.15 -1.02
CA ILE A 164 14.49 -1.36 -0.02
C ILE A 164 14.73 0.00 0.64
N ALA A 165 14.42 0.10 1.94
CA ALA A 165 14.80 1.27 2.71
C ALA A 165 16.32 1.42 2.62
N ALA A 166 16.80 2.56 2.13
CA ALA A 166 18.22 2.87 2.16
C ALA A 166 18.65 2.88 3.63
N ILE A 167 19.55 1.97 3.97
CA ILE A 167 20.23 1.95 5.28
C ILE A 167 21.34 2.98 5.15
N ALA A 168 21.27 4.01 5.98
CA ALA A 168 22.36 4.97 6.15
C ALA A 168 23.46 4.37 7.01
#